data_97900ed6bc9b7173fde12089d1dc0677
#
_entry.id   97900ed6bc9b7173fde12089d1dc0677
#
_cell.length_a   1.000
_cell.length_b   1.000
_cell.length_c   1.000
_cell.angle_alpha   90.00
_cell.angle_beta   90.00
_cell.angle_gamma   90.00
#
_symmetry.space_group_name_H-M   'P 1'
#
loop_
_entity.id
_entity.type
_entity.pdbx_description
1 polymer ?
#
loop_
_entity_poly.entity_id
_entity_poly.type
_entity_poly.pdbx_seq_one_letter_code
_entity_poly.pdbx_strand_id
1 'polypeptide(L)'
;LSIRFRGGKLPAQPARLQLRLENYVTPELPEPPTAVDWQAPVDATGWPMYLNDQIGCCTFAETGHHIQLVTKAATGTAVQVPDSAVLTGYEAVSGYRPGDDSSDVGCRMADVMGYWLKTGVGGHRILAYASISPANTKLVKQAIALFGGVSIGMNVPKSAEDQFNNGEPWDYVRGSRSLGGHCVLLGAYSPDGWKAITWGAEQEMTAAFYSHEVDEVWLPVTAEWFVDGTSPTGIDMRALGADYAALTGKANPFPDVPPVPQPTPPPAPTPAPDPRLVQALDLMTAWAHDNKVS
;
A
#
# COMPACT_ATOMS: atom_id res chain seq x y z
N LEU A 1 -24.06 5.25 -5.70
CA LEU A 1 -23.47 6.26 -4.80
C LEU A 1 -22.94 7.39 -5.67
N SER A 2 -23.29 8.65 -5.39
CA SER A 2 -22.70 9.80 -6.08
C SER A 2 -21.81 10.52 -5.07
N ILE A 3 -20.53 10.70 -5.45
CA ILE A 3 -19.55 11.40 -4.63
C ILE A 3 -19.24 12.77 -5.23
N ARG A 4 -18.81 13.69 -4.37
CA ARG A 4 -18.09 14.89 -4.78
C ARG A 4 -16.65 14.74 -4.31
N PHE A 5 -15.71 14.85 -5.25
CA PHE A 5 -14.30 14.73 -4.96
C PHE A 5 -13.84 15.72 -3.90
N ARG A 6 -13.13 15.20 -2.89
CA ARG A 6 -12.34 16.00 -1.95
C ARG A 6 -10.90 15.57 -2.08
N GLY A 7 -10.05 16.45 -2.59
CA GLY A 7 -8.62 16.22 -2.71
C GLY A 7 -7.96 16.17 -1.34
N GLY A 8 -7.02 15.26 -1.14
CA GLY A 8 -6.33 15.10 0.13
C GLY A 8 -4.88 14.63 -0.01
N LYS A 9 -4.45 14.25 -1.22
CA LYS A 9 -3.06 13.93 -1.50
C LYS A 9 -2.33 15.18 -1.97
N LEU A 10 -1.28 15.57 -1.22
CA LEU A 10 -0.36 16.64 -1.63
C LEU A 10 0.66 16.12 -2.65
N PRO A 11 1.20 17.00 -3.53
CA PRO A 11 2.26 16.61 -4.47
C PRO A 11 3.46 15.99 -3.79
N ALA A 12 4.07 14.98 -4.45
CA ALA A 12 5.32 14.38 -4.01
C ALA A 12 6.45 15.41 -3.92
N GLN A 13 7.33 15.25 -2.93
CA GLN A 13 8.54 16.08 -2.83
C GLN A 13 9.74 15.33 -3.42
N PRO A 14 10.35 15.81 -4.53
CA PRO A 14 11.42 15.10 -5.21
C PRO A 14 12.73 14.98 -4.42
N ALA A 15 12.91 15.76 -3.35
CA ALA A 15 14.22 16.00 -2.73
C ALA A 15 14.48 15.25 -1.41
N ARG A 16 13.55 14.47 -0.88
CA ARG A 16 13.84 13.62 0.28
C ARG A 16 14.40 12.29 -0.21
N LEU A 17 15.47 11.82 0.42
CA LEU A 17 16.01 10.46 0.25
C LEU A 17 14.88 9.45 0.45
N GLN A 18 14.36 8.94 -0.67
CA GLN A 18 13.35 7.90 -0.69
C GLN A 18 14.04 6.61 -1.11
N LEU A 19 13.80 5.53 -0.38
CA LEU A 19 14.18 4.22 -0.85
C LEU A 19 13.34 3.90 -2.09
N ARG A 20 14.04 3.71 -3.21
CA ARG A 20 13.42 3.24 -4.45
C ARG A 20 13.63 1.75 -4.55
N LEU A 21 12.55 1.00 -4.61
CA LEU A 21 12.60 -0.45 -4.67
C LEU A 21 13.45 -0.94 -5.86
N GLU A 22 13.44 -0.21 -6.99
CA GLU A 22 14.23 -0.51 -8.18
C GLU A 22 15.74 -0.58 -7.92
N ASN A 23 16.25 0.15 -6.94
CA ASN A 23 17.67 0.14 -6.62
C ASN A 23 18.12 -1.13 -5.89
N TYR A 24 17.19 -1.92 -5.41
CA TYR A 24 17.45 -3.06 -4.52
C TYR A 24 16.94 -4.40 -5.07
N VAL A 25 16.00 -4.37 -6.01
CA VAL A 25 15.57 -5.56 -6.73
C VAL A 25 16.43 -5.79 -7.96
N THR A 26 16.87 -7.02 -8.14
CA THR A 26 17.62 -7.40 -9.32
C THR A 26 16.69 -8.00 -10.38
N PRO A 27 17.17 -8.17 -11.63
CA PRO A 27 16.36 -8.66 -12.76
C PRO A 27 15.75 -10.06 -12.57
N GLU A 28 16.04 -10.75 -11.48
CA GLU A 28 15.68 -12.15 -11.25
C GLU A 28 14.44 -12.34 -10.35
N LEU A 29 13.70 -11.27 -10.00
CA LEU A 29 12.38 -11.46 -9.40
C LEU A 29 11.48 -12.27 -10.35
N PRO A 30 10.69 -13.22 -9.82
CA PRO A 30 9.80 -14.02 -10.64
C PRO A 30 8.87 -13.13 -11.46
N GLU A 31 8.54 -13.57 -12.68
CA GLU A 31 7.53 -12.87 -13.47
C GLU A 31 6.23 -12.79 -12.67
N PRO A 32 5.57 -11.61 -12.67
CA PRO A 32 4.32 -11.48 -11.96
C PRO A 32 3.25 -12.36 -12.64
N PRO A 33 2.32 -12.95 -11.88
CA PRO A 33 1.17 -13.63 -12.46
C PRO A 33 0.45 -12.74 -13.47
N THR A 34 -0.27 -13.33 -14.43
CA THR A 34 -1.04 -12.58 -15.44
C THR A 34 -2.15 -11.74 -14.81
N ALA A 35 -2.71 -12.21 -13.70
CA ALA A 35 -3.74 -11.51 -12.93
C ALA A 35 -3.59 -11.85 -11.44
N VAL A 36 -3.93 -10.88 -10.60
CA VAL A 36 -3.99 -11.01 -9.15
C VAL A 36 -5.19 -10.20 -8.67
N ASP A 37 -5.94 -10.73 -7.71
CA ASP A 37 -7.02 -10.02 -7.05
C ASP A 37 -7.06 -10.36 -5.55
N TRP A 38 -6.41 -9.55 -4.74
CA TRP A 38 -6.44 -9.63 -3.29
C TRP A 38 -7.68 -8.94 -2.69
N GLN A 39 -8.45 -8.21 -3.50
CA GLN A 39 -9.63 -7.46 -3.07
C GLN A 39 -10.87 -8.33 -3.03
N ALA A 40 -11.02 -9.25 -3.98
CA ALA A 40 -12.20 -10.11 -4.10
C ALA A 40 -12.62 -10.82 -2.80
N PRO A 41 -11.72 -11.35 -1.95
CA PRO A 41 -12.12 -11.94 -0.69
C PRO A 41 -12.74 -10.97 0.32
N VAL A 42 -12.51 -9.65 0.16
CA VAL A 42 -12.99 -8.60 1.05
C VAL A 42 -14.39 -8.13 0.67
N ASP A 43 -14.82 -8.30 -0.58
CA ASP A 43 -16.07 -7.77 -1.15
C ASP A 43 -17.31 -8.03 -0.27
N ALA A 44 -17.42 -9.23 0.31
CA ALA A 44 -18.53 -9.58 1.19
C ALA A 44 -18.57 -8.76 2.49
N THR A 45 -17.45 -8.14 2.89
CA THR A 45 -17.35 -7.32 4.10
C THR A 45 -17.67 -5.84 3.80
N GLY A 46 -17.53 -5.44 2.53
CA GLY A 46 -17.62 -4.06 2.07
C GLY A 46 -16.41 -3.21 2.43
N TRP A 47 -16.24 -2.11 1.73
CA TRP A 47 -15.16 -1.15 1.91
C TRP A 47 -15.69 0.10 2.61
N PRO A 48 -15.16 0.49 3.79
CA PRO A 48 -15.61 1.72 4.46
C PRO A 48 -15.21 2.98 3.68
N MET A 49 -15.97 4.04 3.86
CA MET A 49 -15.63 5.36 3.31
C MET A 49 -14.47 6.05 4.06
N TYR A 50 -14.33 5.77 5.34
CA TYR A 50 -13.30 6.35 6.22
C TYR A 50 -13.26 7.89 6.20
N LEU A 51 -14.43 8.53 6.24
CA LEU A 51 -14.61 9.98 6.22
C LEU A 51 -14.13 10.67 4.93
N ASN A 52 -13.72 9.93 3.91
CA ASN A 52 -13.14 10.51 2.69
C ASN A 52 -14.19 11.18 1.76
N ASP A 53 -15.45 11.10 2.11
CA ASP A 53 -16.55 11.91 1.54
C ASP A 53 -16.72 13.27 2.24
N GLN A 54 -16.14 13.45 3.43
CA GLN A 54 -16.29 14.64 4.27
C GLN A 54 -15.03 15.49 4.31
N ILE A 55 -13.87 14.88 4.41
CA ILE A 55 -12.56 15.53 4.55
C ILE A 55 -11.52 14.95 3.60
N GLY A 56 -10.41 15.68 3.38
CA GLY A 56 -9.31 15.30 2.49
C GLY A 56 -8.35 14.26 3.06
N CYS A 57 -8.87 13.21 3.73
CA CYS A 57 -8.08 12.18 4.41
C CYS A 57 -7.77 10.94 3.56
N CYS A 58 -7.86 11.02 2.23
CA CYS A 58 -7.72 9.87 1.33
C CYS A 58 -6.47 9.02 1.58
N THR A 59 -5.37 9.61 2.00
CA THR A 59 -4.13 8.89 2.34
C THR A 59 -4.25 8.00 3.56
N PHE A 60 -5.07 8.38 4.54
CA PHE A 60 -5.37 7.55 5.71
C PHE A 60 -6.54 6.59 5.48
N ALA A 61 -7.51 6.97 4.65
CA ALA A 61 -8.56 6.05 4.19
C ALA A 61 -7.96 4.88 3.42
N GLU A 62 -6.99 5.15 2.53
CA GLU A 62 -6.22 4.11 1.85
C GLU A 62 -5.51 3.18 2.85
N THR A 63 -4.86 3.72 3.88
CA THR A 63 -4.21 2.94 4.93
C THR A 63 -5.20 1.97 5.61
N GLY A 64 -6.42 2.44 5.91
CA GLY A 64 -7.49 1.60 6.45
C GLY A 64 -7.91 0.47 5.50
N HIS A 65 -8.05 0.77 4.21
CA HIS A 65 -8.33 -0.24 3.18
C HIS A 65 -7.20 -1.26 3.06
N HIS A 66 -5.95 -0.81 3.13
CA HIS A 66 -4.79 -1.69 3.06
C HIS A 66 -4.76 -2.68 4.24
N ILE A 67 -4.97 -2.20 5.47
CA ILE A 67 -5.09 -3.05 6.67
C ILE A 67 -6.21 -4.09 6.48
N GLN A 68 -7.37 -3.68 5.97
CA GLN A 68 -8.50 -4.57 5.72
C GLN A 68 -8.15 -5.66 4.70
N LEU A 69 -7.47 -5.30 3.61
CA LEU A 69 -7.05 -6.24 2.57
C LEU A 69 -6.07 -7.27 3.13
N VAL A 70 -4.98 -6.81 3.76
CA VAL A 70 -3.91 -7.72 4.21
C VAL A 70 -4.37 -8.63 5.34
N THR A 71 -5.18 -8.14 6.26
CA THR A 71 -5.73 -8.97 7.34
C THR A 71 -6.67 -10.03 6.79
N LYS A 72 -7.54 -9.68 5.83
CA LYS A 72 -8.41 -10.64 5.16
C LYS A 72 -7.62 -11.71 4.43
N ALA A 73 -6.63 -11.33 3.64
CA ALA A 73 -5.82 -12.27 2.87
C ALA A 73 -5.00 -13.20 3.77
N ALA A 74 -4.46 -12.70 4.87
CA ALA A 74 -3.58 -13.46 5.75
C ALA A 74 -4.34 -14.33 6.77
N THR A 75 -5.49 -13.88 7.28
CA THR A 75 -6.19 -14.53 8.39
C THR A 75 -7.60 -15.05 8.02
N GLY A 76 -8.10 -14.70 6.86
CA GLY A 76 -9.50 -14.94 6.46
C GLY A 76 -10.49 -13.95 7.08
N THR A 77 -10.05 -13.05 7.98
CA THR A 77 -10.91 -12.07 8.66
C THR A 77 -10.46 -10.66 8.35
N ALA A 78 -11.34 -9.86 7.75
CA ALA A 78 -11.05 -8.46 7.46
C ALA A 78 -11.13 -7.61 8.75
N VAL A 79 -10.08 -6.85 9.05
CA VAL A 79 -10.08 -5.87 10.14
C VAL A 79 -10.39 -4.50 9.56
N GLN A 80 -11.50 -3.92 9.99
CA GLN A 80 -11.84 -2.52 9.69
C GLN A 80 -11.43 -1.65 10.88
N VAL A 81 -10.49 -0.74 10.66
CA VAL A 81 -10.14 0.25 11.68
C VAL A 81 -11.31 1.23 11.88
N PRO A 82 -11.51 1.80 13.06
CA PRO A 82 -12.58 2.79 13.25
C PRO A 82 -12.21 4.11 12.53
N ASP A 83 -13.21 4.86 12.09
CA ASP A 83 -13.05 6.20 11.50
C ASP A 83 -12.22 7.14 12.39
N SER A 84 -12.32 6.99 13.71
CA SER A 84 -11.54 7.76 14.67
C SER A 84 -10.03 7.50 14.55
N ALA A 85 -9.60 6.30 14.15
CA ALA A 85 -8.17 6.01 13.94
C ALA A 85 -7.65 6.69 12.67
N VAL A 86 -8.46 6.71 11.60
CA VAL A 86 -8.18 7.45 10.37
C VAL A 86 -8.09 8.95 10.65
N LEU A 87 -9.07 9.49 11.37
CA LEU A 87 -9.10 10.91 11.76
C LEU A 87 -7.88 11.30 12.61
N THR A 88 -7.56 10.52 13.64
CA THR A 88 -6.40 10.77 14.50
C THR A 88 -5.09 10.81 13.70
N GLY A 89 -4.89 9.88 12.77
CA GLY A 89 -3.72 9.88 11.89
C GLY A 89 -3.70 11.12 11.00
N TYR A 90 -4.84 11.47 10.41
CA TYR A 90 -4.96 12.64 9.55
C TYR A 90 -4.68 13.94 10.30
N GLU A 91 -5.24 14.13 11.48
CA GLU A 91 -4.96 15.28 12.35
C GLU A 91 -3.47 15.38 12.70
N ALA A 92 -2.86 14.27 13.05
CA ALA A 92 -1.46 14.23 13.46
C ALA A 92 -0.47 14.60 12.33
N VAL A 93 -0.80 14.26 11.07
CA VAL A 93 0.11 14.47 9.93
C VAL A 93 -0.20 15.76 9.18
N SER A 94 -1.49 16.08 8.96
CA SER A 94 -1.89 17.28 8.22
C SER A 94 -1.99 18.52 9.09
N GLY A 95 -2.21 18.36 10.40
CA GLY A 95 -2.60 19.43 11.30
C GLY A 95 -4.08 19.80 11.20
N TYR A 96 -4.90 18.93 10.59
CA TYR A 96 -6.34 19.12 10.49
C TYR A 96 -6.97 19.31 11.88
N ARG A 97 -7.92 20.24 11.95
CA ARG A 97 -8.69 20.52 13.17
C ARG A 97 -10.18 20.40 12.82
N PRO A 98 -10.91 19.43 13.41
CA PRO A 98 -12.33 19.29 13.16
C PRO A 98 -13.10 20.61 13.38
N GLY A 99 -13.94 20.96 12.40
CA GLY A 99 -14.69 22.22 12.42
C GLY A 99 -13.95 23.43 11.83
N ASP A 100 -12.70 23.26 11.39
CA ASP A 100 -11.93 24.28 10.68
C ASP A 100 -11.55 23.79 9.28
N ASP A 101 -12.43 24.02 8.30
CA ASP A 101 -12.24 23.60 6.91
C ASP A 101 -10.95 24.18 6.29
N SER A 102 -10.43 25.29 6.79
CA SER A 102 -9.18 25.87 6.30
C SER A 102 -7.95 25.04 6.66
N SER A 103 -8.06 24.16 7.64
CA SER A 103 -7.01 23.22 8.05
C SER A 103 -7.05 21.89 7.27
N ASP A 104 -8.06 21.66 6.42
CA ASP A 104 -8.20 20.47 5.59
C ASP A 104 -7.32 20.57 4.33
N VAL A 105 -6.00 20.40 4.54
CA VAL A 105 -4.98 20.62 3.50
C VAL A 105 -4.41 19.33 2.89
N GLY A 106 -4.85 18.17 3.37
CA GLY A 106 -4.35 16.87 2.89
C GLY A 106 -2.97 16.49 3.45
N CYS A 107 -2.45 15.34 2.99
CA CYS A 107 -1.15 14.80 3.39
C CYS A 107 -0.28 14.42 2.19
N ARG A 108 1.05 14.38 2.41
CA ARG A 108 1.98 13.69 1.51
C ARG A 108 2.02 12.21 1.86
N MET A 109 2.02 11.34 0.86
CA MET A 109 2.06 9.89 1.07
C MET A 109 3.30 9.48 1.87
N ALA A 110 4.47 10.06 1.61
CA ALA A 110 5.69 9.79 2.36
C ALA A 110 5.57 10.06 3.86
N ASP A 111 4.88 11.15 4.24
CA ASP A 111 4.68 11.51 5.66
C ASP A 111 3.71 10.52 6.34
N VAL A 112 2.69 10.06 5.60
CA VAL A 112 1.75 9.02 6.07
C VAL A 112 2.45 7.67 6.24
N MET A 113 3.31 7.25 5.29
CA MET A 113 4.13 6.03 5.43
C MET A 113 5.03 6.10 6.68
N GLY A 114 5.67 7.26 6.92
CA GLY A 114 6.48 7.50 8.12
C GLY A 114 5.66 7.42 9.42
N TYR A 115 4.46 7.98 9.43
CA TYR A 115 3.54 7.89 10.56
C TYR A 115 3.08 6.44 10.79
N TRP A 116 2.70 5.72 9.73
CA TRP A 116 2.26 4.34 9.80
C TRP A 116 3.36 3.40 10.32
N LEU A 117 4.61 3.61 9.90
CA LEU A 117 5.77 2.88 10.42
C LEU A 117 5.99 3.15 11.93
N LYS A 118 5.97 4.42 12.33
CA LYS A 118 6.37 4.85 13.68
C LYS A 118 5.25 4.69 14.71
N THR A 119 4.04 5.10 14.35
CA THR A 119 2.89 5.21 15.27
C THR A 119 1.87 4.10 15.03
N GLY A 120 1.56 3.83 13.76
CA GLY A 120 0.49 2.93 13.37
C GLY A 120 -0.85 3.63 13.20
N VAL A 121 -1.81 2.92 12.59
CA VAL A 121 -3.20 3.35 12.41
C VAL A 121 -4.09 2.28 13.01
N GLY A 122 -4.92 2.64 14.00
CA GLY A 122 -5.76 1.66 14.70
C GLY A 122 -4.99 0.53 15.41
N GLY A 123 -3.73 0.77 15.77
CA GLY A 123 -2.84 -0.24 16.37
C GLY A 123 -2.03 -1.06 15.37
N HIS A 124 -2.28 -0.89 14.06
CA HIS A 124 -1.59 -1.60 12.98
C HIS A 124 -0.41 -0.79 12.45
N ARG A 125 0.75 -1.45 12.28
CA ARG A 125 1.98 -0.82 11.80
C ARG A 125 2.53 -1.54 10.59
N ILE A 126 3.25 -0.79 9.76
CA ILE A 126 4.11 -1.38 8.73
C ILE A 126 5.51 -1.65 9.30
N LEU A 127 6.17 -2.65 8.74
CA LEU A 127 7.55 -3.03 9.08
C LEU A 127 8.54 -2.20 8.27
N ALA A 128 8.17 -1.88 7.03
CA ALA A 128 8.98 -1.12 6.10
C ALA A 128 8.11 -0.52 4.98
N TYR A 129 8.67 0.41 4.21
CA TYR A 129 8.04 0.91 2.99
C TYR A 129 9.08 1.36 1.96
N ALA A 130 8.73 1.31 0.68
CA ALA A 130 9.55 1.83 -0.41
C ALA A 130 8.70 2.48 -1.49
N SER A 131 9.25 3.47 -2.18
CA SER A 131 8.65 3.99 -3.41
C SER A 131 8.99 3.09 -4.60
N ILE A 132 8.08 3.04 -5.56
CA ILE A 132 8.26 2.38 -6.87
C ILE A 132 7.98 3.43 -7.94
N SER A 133 8.76 3.43 -9.02
CA SER A 133 8.42 4.26 -10.17
C SER A 133 7.09 3.82 -10.79
N PRO A 134 6.09 4.70 -10.94
CA PRO A 134 4.84 4.33 -11.60
C PRO A 134 5.02 3.75 -13.00
N ALA A 135 6.07 4.18 -13.70
CA ALA A 135 6.41 3.67 -15.04
C ALA A 135 6.93 2.22 -15.04
N ASN A 136 7.41 1.72 -13.88
CA ASN A 136 7.85 0.33 -13.75
C ASN A 136 6.65 -0.58 -13.37
N THR A 137 5.70 -0.70 -14.28
CA THR A 137 4.47 -1.47 -14.05
C THR A 137 4.71 -2.95 -13.75
N LYS A 138 5.83 -3.52 -14.24
CA LYS A 138 6.23 -4.89 -13.92
C LYS A 138 6.51 -5.01 -12.42
N LEU A 139 7.32 -4.11 -11.85
CA LEU A 139 7.65 -4.12 -10.43
C LEU A 139 6.43 -3.80 -9.56
N VAL A 140 5.53 -2.93 -10.02
CA VAL A 140 4.25 -2.66 -9.33
C VAL A 140 3.41 -3.95 -9.24
N LYS A 141 3.29 -4.70 -10.34
CA LYS A 141 2.58 -5.99 -10.37
C LYS A 141 3.24 -7.04 -9.47
N GLN A 142 4.58 -7.10 -9.46
CA GLN A 142 5.33 -7.98 -8.57
C GLN A 142 5.08 -7.61 -7.09
N ALA A 143 5.09 -6.32 -6.76
CA ALA A 143 4.82 -5.84 -5.41
C ALA A 143 3.40 -6.22 -4.95
N ILE A 144 2.39 -6.00 -5.79
CA ILE A 144 1.01 -6.43 -5.50
C ILE A 144 0.93 -7.94 -5.30
N ALA A 145 1.52 -8.72 -6.22
CA ALA A 145 1.47 -10.18 -6.15
C ALA A 145 2.11 -10.74 -4.88
N LEU A 146 3.21 -10.13 -4.41
CA LEU A 146 3.98 -10.62 -3.27
C LEU A 146 3.49 -10.09 -1.93
N PHE A 147 2.98 -8.86 -1.87
CA PHE A 147 2.69 -8.15 -0.61
C PHE A 147 1.23 -7.70 -0.45
N GLY A 148 0.33 -8.14 -1.33
CA GLY A 148 -1.10 -7.88 -1.22
C GLY A 148 -1.57 -6.59 -1.90
N GLY A 149 -0.78 -5.54 -1.88
CA GLY A 149 -1.17 -4.27 -2.50
C GLY A 149 -0.09 -3.20 -2.44
N VAL A 150 -0.35 -2.10 -3.13
CA VAL A 150 0.44 -0.87 -3.08
C VAL A 150 -0.49 0.32 -2.91
N SER A 151 0.01 1.38 -2.28
CA SER A 151 -0.67 2.67 -2.21
C SER A 151 -0.27 3.48 -3.44
N ILE A 152 -1.22 3.97 -4.22
CA ILE A 152 -0.93 4.83 -5.36
C ILE A 152 -1.44 6.25 -5.13
N GLY A 153 -0.63 7.22 -5.55
CA GLY A 153 -1.00 8.61 -5.66
C GLY A 153 -1.31 8.96 -7.10
N MET A 154 -2.35 9.73 -7.33
CA MET A 154 -2.76 10.10 -8.66
C MET A 154 -3.40 11.48 -8.70
N ASN A 155 -3.40 12.11 -9.87
CA ASN A 155 -4.27 13.23 -10.17
C ASN A 155 -5.68 12.70 -10.49
N VAL A 156 -6.71 13.37 -9.99
CA VAL A 156 -8.10 13.06 -10.33
C VAL A 156 -8.61 14.10 -11.30
N PRO A 157 -8.79 13.77 -12.58
CA PRO A 157 -9.50 14.63 -13.52
C PRO A 157 -11.02 14.59 -13.27
N LYS A 158 -11.74 15.63 -13.68
CA LYS A 158 -13.20 15.69 -13.54
C LYS A 158 -13.90 14.49 -14.20
N SER A 159 -13.35 13.99 -15.31
CA SER A 159 -13.85 12.78 -15.97
C SER A 159 -13.81 11.55 -15.06
N ALA A 160 -12.81 11.42 -14.19
CA ALA A 160 -12.73 10.28 -13.28
C ALA A 160 -13.81 10.34 -12.19
N GLU A 161 -14.14 11.54 -11.68
CA GLU A 161 -15.28 11.71 -10.78
C GLU A 161 -16.61 11.32 -11.47
N ASP A 162 -16.78 11.73 -12.74
CA ASP A 162 -17.97 11.40 -13.51
C ASP A 162 -18.06 9.90 -13.79
N GLN A 163 -16.95 9.27 -14.21
CA GLN A 163 -16.87 7.84 -14.47
C GLN A 163 -17.19 7.03 -13.21
N PHE A 164 -16.63 7.40 -12.05
CA PHE A 164 -16.96 6.74 -10.79
C PHE A 164 -18.46 6.84 -10.48
N ASN A 165 -19.03 8.04 -10.60
CA ASN A 165 -20.44 8.27 -10.31
C ASN A 165 -21.39 7.52 -11.27
N ASN A 166 -20.94 7.25 -12.49
CA ASN A 166 -21.67 6.47 -13.49
C ASN A 166 -21.45 4.95 -13.39
N GLY A 167 -20.51 4.49 -12.53
CA GLY A 167 -20.12 3.07 -12.47
C GLY A 167 -19.31 2.62 -13.68
N GLU A 168 -18.57 3.55 -14.28
CA GLU A 168 -17.69 3.31 -15.42
C GLU A 168 -16.24 3.13 -14.95
N PRO A 169 -15.41 2.33 -15.63
CA PRO A 169 -13.98 2.29 -15.36
C PRO A 169 -13.32 3.66 -15.53
N TRP A 170 -12.33 3.95 -14.70
CA TRP A 170 -11.49 5.12 -14.92
C TRP A 170 -10.69 4.96 -16.20
N ASP A 171 -10.95 5.83 -17.16
CA ASP A 171 -10.22 5.92 -18.42
C ASP A 171 -9.71 7.34 -18.65
N TYR A 172 -8.57 7.42 -19.35
CA TYR A 172 -7.95 8.70 -19.62
C TYR A 172 -8.77 9.54 -20.61
N VAL A 173 -9.14 10.75 -20.20
CA VAL A 173 -9.84 11.73 -21.03
C VAL A 173 -8.96 12.97 -21.21
N ARG A 174 -8.42 13.11 -22.43
CA ARG A 174 -7.53 14.22 -22.76
C ARG A 174 -8.21 15.59 -22.50
N GLY A 175 -7.53 16.43 -21.73
CA GLY A 175 -7.99 17.80 -21.46
C GLY A 175 -9.04 17.91 -20.37
N SER A 176 -9.38 16.82 -19.68
CA SER A 176 -10.21 16.89 -18.48
C SER A 176 -9.46 17.69 -17.39
N ARG A 177 -10.16 18.65 -16.77
CA ARG A 177 -9.52 19.49 -15.74
C ARG A 177 -9.21 18.69 -14.48
N SER A 178 -8.07 18.93 -13.87
CA SER A 178 -7.71 18.35 -12.57
C SER A 178 -8.63 18.87 -11.47
N LEU A 179 -9.05 17.98 -10.58
CA LEU A 179 -9.73 18.29 -9.32
C LEU A 179 -8.77 18.29 -8.13
N GLY A 180 -7.60 17.65 -8.26
CA GLY A 180 -6.60 17.54 -7.22
C GLY A 180 -5.98 16.16 -7.10
N GLY A 181 -5.15 15.97 -6.09
CA GLY A 181 -4.48 14.69 -5.82
C GLY A 181 -5.33 13.75 -4.97
N HIS A 182 -5.23 12.45 -5.22
CA HIS A 182 -5.92 11.39 -4.50
C HIS A 182 -4.98 10.21 -4.21
N CYS A 183 -5.25 9.50 -3.14
CA CYS A 183 -4.52 8.30 -2.76
C CYS A 183 -5.49 7.14 -2.63
N VAL A 184 -5.16 5.99 -3.24
CA VAL A 184 -6.00 4.81 -3.25
C VAL A 184 -5.17 3.54 -3.11
N LEU A 185 -5.78 2.48 -2.58
CA LEU A 185 -5.21 1.13 -2.57
C LEU A 185 -5.33 0.51 -3.96
N LEU A 186 -4.24 -0.09 -4.44
CA LEU A 186 -4.21 -0.90 -5.65
C LEU A 186 -3.83 -2.33 -5.26
N GLY A 187 -4.82 -3.22 -5.16
CA GLY A 187 -4.64 -4.61 -4.71
C GLY A 187 -4.95 -5.66 -5.79
N ALA A 188 -5.31 -5.22 -7.00
CA ALA A 188 -5.64 -6.14 -8.08
C ALA A 188 -5.20 -5.60 -9.44
N TYR A 189 -4.91 -6.53 -10.36
CA TYR A 189 -4.65 -6.26 -11.77
C TYR A 189 -4.97 -7.47 -12.64
N SER A 190 -5.22 -7.22 -13.93
CA SER A 190 -5.42 -8.21 -14.97
C SER A 190 -4.78 -7.75 -16.29
N PRO A 191 -4.88 -8.51 -17.38
CA PRO A 191 -4.52 -8.02 -18.70
C PRO A 191 -5.30 -6.78 -19.15
N ASP A 192 -6.53 -6.61 -18.64
CA ASP A 192 -7.43 -5.53 -19.03
C ASP A 192 -7.13 -4.21 -18.29
N GLY A 193 -6.39 -4.27 -17.17
CA GLY A 193 -6.05 -3.08 -16.39
C GLY A 193 -5.82 -3.35 -14.91
N TRP A 194 -6.21 -2.39 -14.09
CA TRP A 194 -6.03 -2.37 -12.65
C TRP A 194 -7.37 -2.21 -11.93
N LYS A 195 -7.41 -2.59 -10.66
CA LYS A 195 -8.59 -2.37 -9.83
C LYS A 195 -8.14 -1.77 -8.49
N ALA A 196 -8.71 -0.63 -8.15
CA ALA A 196 -8.39 0.14 -6.96
C ALA A 196 -9.56 0.13 -5.96
N ILE A 197 -9.26 0.44 -4.69
CA ILE A 197 -10.28 0.73 -3.68
C ILE A 197 -10.27 2.23 -3.40
N THR A 198 -11.42 2.84 -3.56
CA THR A 198 -11.64 4.26 -3.34
C THR A 198 -13.09 4.55 -2.94
N TRP A 199 -13.32 5.56 -2.12
CA TRP A 199 -14.66 6.05 -1.75
C TRP A 199 -15.65 4.93 -1.37
N GLY A 200 -15.16 3.93 -0.65
CA GLY A 200 -15.98 2.82 -0.18
C GLY A 200 -16.38 1.81 -1.26
N ALA A 201 -15.69 1.78 -2.40
CA ALA A 201 -16.01 0.88 -3.51
C ALA A 201 -14.76 0.41 -4.25
N GLU A 202 -14.91 -0.64 -5.02
CA GLU A 202 -13.95 -1.03 -6.06
C GLU A 202 -14.11 -0.14 -7.29
N GLN A 203 -12.98 0.21 -7.89
CA GLN A 203 -12.94 1.02 -9.10
C GLN A 203 -11.96 0.43 -10.10
N GLU A 204 -12.46 -0.01 -11.23
CA GLU A 204 -11.63 -0.43 -12.36
C GLU A 204 -10.89 0.76 -12.97
N MET A 205 -9.68 0.49 -13.48
CA MET A 205 -8.80 1.51 -14.04
C MET A 205 -8.08 0.96 -15.26
N THR A 206 -8.20 1.66 -16.38
CA THR A 206 -7.49 1.28 -17.62
C THR A 206 -5.98 1.53 -17.49
N ALA A 207 -5.19 0.83 -18.31
CA ALA A 207 -3.76 1.09 -18.40
C ALA A 207 -3.46 2.52 -18.88
N ALA A 208 -4.33 3.10 -19.70
CA ALA A 208 -4.21 4.48 -20.18
C ALA A 208 -4.37 5.47 -19.01
N PHE A 209 -5.40 5.31 -18.18
CA PHE A 209 -5.58 6.14 -16.99
C PHE A 209 -4.38 6.03 -16.05
N TYR A 210 -3.97 4.79 -15.71
CA TYR A 210 -2.81 4.57 -14.85
C TYR A 210 -1.57 5.32 -15.35
N SER A 211 -1.26 5.20 -16.64
CA SER A 211 -0.03 5.78 -17.20
C SER A 211 -0.03 7.31 -17.24
N HIS A 212 -1.20 7.96 -17.26
CA HIS A 212 -1.30 9.42 -17.37
C HIS A 212 -1.55 10.10 -16.02
N GLU A 213 -2.26 9.43 -15.11
CA GLU A 213 -2.75 10.08 -13.88
C GLU A 213 -2.03 9.60 -12.61
N VAL A 214 -1.41 8.41 -12.61
CA VAL A 214 -0.66 7.93 -11.44
C VAL A 214 0.74 8.53 -11.43
N ASP A 215 1.04 9.26 -10.36
CA ASP A 215 2.30 10.00 -10.20
C ASP A 215 3.18 9.45 -9.06
N GLU A 216 2.66 8.57 -8.20
CA GLU A 216 3.34 8.08 -7.01
C GLU A 216 2.88 6.67 -6.67
N VAL A 217 3.82 5.76 -6.34
CA VAL A 217 3.52 4.39 -5.87
C VAL A 217 4.39 4.09 -4.66
N TRP A 218 3.75 3.56 -3.61
CA TRP A 218 4.41 3.12 -2.38
C TRP A 218 4.04 1.67 -2.07
N LEU A 219 5.03 0.88 -1.70
CA LEU A 219 4.86 -0.46 -1.14
C LEU A 219 5.01 -0.37 0.38
N PRO A 220 3.94 -0.47 1.16
CA PRO A 220 4.02 -0.75 2.59
C PRO A 220 4.15 -2.26 2.81
N VAL A 221 5.05 -2.67 3.69
CA VAL A 221 5.17 -4.07 4.14
C VAL A 221 4.55 -4.14 5.52
N THR A 222 3.36 -4.73 5.62
CA THR A 222 2.59 -4.78 6.87
C THR A 222 2.97 -5.97 7.72
N ALA A 223 2.90 -5.82 9.04
CA ALA A 223 3.13 -6.94 9.97
C ALA A 223 2.06 -8.02 9.81
N GLU A 224 0.83 -7.60 9.54
CA GLU A 224 -0.36 -8.47 9.38
C GLU A 224 -0.29 -9.37 8.15
N TRP A 225 0.57 -9.05 7.17
CA TRP A 225 0.81 -9.91 6.01
C TRP A 225 1.45 -11.25 6.40
N PHE A 226 2.11 -11.32 7.57
CA PHE A 226 2.84 -12.49 8.04
C PHE A 226 2.16 -13.12 9.26
N VAL A 227 1.20 -14.01 9.01
CA VAL A 227 0.59 -14.81 10.09
C VAL A 227 1.54 -15.96 10.44
N ASP A 228 1.85 -16.09 11.72
CA ASP A 228 2.82 -17.09 12.21
C ASP A 228 4.16 -17.06 11.45
N GLY A 229 4.54 -15.88 10.98
CA GLY A 229 5.80 -15.65 10.27
C GLY A 229 5.79 -16.04 8.79
N THR A 230 4.66 -16.40 8.21
CA THR A 230 4.54 -16.75 6.79
C THR A 230 3.46 -15.90 6.11
N SER A 231 3.77 -15.33 4.94
CA SER A 231 2.79 -14.60 4.13
C SER A 231 1.86 -15.53 3.36
N PRO A 232 0.69 -15.07 2.90
CA PRO A 232 -0.18 -15.82 1.98
C PRO A 232 0.52 -16.27 0.71
N THR A 233 1.61 -15.60 0.32
CA THR A 233 2.44 -15.92 -0.85
C THR A 233 3.61 -16.86 -0.54
N GLY A 234 3.72 -17.33 0.70
CA GLY A 234 4.75 -18.29 1.13
C GLY A 234 6.10 -17.67 1.51
N ILE A 235 6.16 -16.34 1.71
CA ILE A 235 7.37 -15.67 2.23
C ILE A 235 7.48 -15.99 3.73
N ASP A 236 8.58 -16.63 4.14
CA ASP A 236 8.90 -16.87 5.55
C ASP A 236 9.68 -15.67 6.11
N MET A 237 9.10 -14.98 7.08
CA MET A 237 9.68 -13.79 7.70
C MET A 237 10.95 -14.09 8.50
N ARG A 238 11.10 -15.30 9.07
CA ARG A 238 12.31 -15.70 9.81
C ARG A 238 13.45 -16.00 8.89
N ALA A 239 13.18 -16.74 7.80
CA ALA A 239 14.19 -16.99 6.76
C ALA A 239 14.65 -15.65 6.18
N LEU A 240 13.71 -14.76 5.87
CA LEU A 240 13.99 -13.39 5.43
C LEU A 240 14.88 -12.64 6.43
N GLY A 241 14.55 -12.71 7.73
CA GLY A 241 15.34 -12.07 8.80
C GLY A 241 16.71 -12.73 9.05
N ALA A 242 16.81 -14.04 8.90
CA ALA A 242 18.07 -14.77 9.02
C ALA A 242 19.01 -14.45 7.86
N ASP A 243 18.50 -14.43 6.65
CA ASP A 243 19.26 -14.05 5.45
C ASP A 243 19.73 -12.59 5.54
N TYR A 244 18.89 -11.71 6.06
CA TYR A 244 19.26 -10.33 6.39
C TYR A 244 20.46 -10.27 7.33
N ALA A 245 20.38 -10.94 8.48
CA ALA A 245 21.44 -10.93 9.47
C ALA A 245 22.74 -11.51 8.91
N ALA A 246 22.65 -12.58 8.11
CA ALA A 246 23.82 -13.21 7.47
C ALA A 246 24.48 -12.31 6.43
N LEU A 247 23.70 -11.59 5.63
CA LEU A 247 24.21 -10.75 4.56
C LEU A 247 24.76 -9.40 5.07
N THR A 248 24.20 -8.85 6.13
CA THR A 248 24.52 -7.48 6.58
C THR A 248 25.36 -7.43 7.83
N GLY A 249 25.40 -8.50 8.61
CA GLY A 249 25.97 -8.53 9.96
C GLY A 249 25.17 -7.72 10.98
N LYS A 250 23.97 -7.25 10.63
CA LYS A 250 23.06 -6.51 11.53
C LYS A 250 22.09 -7.46 12.22
N ALA A 251 21.50 -7.01 13.33
CA ALA A 251 20.45 -7.76 14.00
C ALA A 251 19.22 -7.93 13.10
N ASN A 252 18.54 -9.08 13.22
CA ASN A 252 17.27 -9.34 12.54
C ASN A 252 16.26 -8.21 12.86
N PRO A 253 15.75 -7.46 11.88
CA PRO A 253 14.81 -6.37 12.11
C PRO A 253 13.39 -6.86 12.42
N PHE A 254 13.11 -8.14 12.18
CA PHE A 254 11.80 -8.71 12.44
C PHE A 254 11.72 -9.23 13.87
N PRO A 255 10.64 -8.94 14.61
CA PRO A 255 10.49 -9.40 15.99
C PRO A 255 10.47 -10.94 16.05
N ASP A 256 10.92 -11.49 17.20
CA ASP A 256 10.83 -12.91 17.47
C ASP A 256 9.36 -13.37 17.41
N VAL A 257 9.01 -14.02 16.32
CA VAL A 257 7.75 -14.76 16.23
C VAL A 257 7.97 -16.10 16.93
N PRO A 258 7.16 -16.46 17.95
CA PRO A 258 7.30 -17.75 18.63
C PRO A 258 7.31 -18.91 17.63
N PRO A 259 8.13 -19.94 17.83
CA PRO A 259 8.15 -21.09 16.92
C PRO A 259 6.78 -21.77 16.91
N VAL A 260 6.14 -21.80 15.74
CA VAL A 260 5.01 -22.70 15.50
C VAL A 260 5.53 -24.13 15.52
N PRO A 261 4.90 -25.09 16.22
CA PRO A 261 5.24 -26.48 16.12
C PRO A 261 5.18 -26.94 14.66
N GLN A 262 6.31 -27.33 14.10
CA GLN A 262 6.40 -27.75 12.70
C GLN A 262 5.49 -28.97 12.48
N PRO A 263 4.57 -28.95 11.53
CA PRO A 263 4.07 -30.19 10.95
C PRO A 263 5.23 -30.85 10.19
N THR A 264 5.37 -32.14 10.36
CA THR A 264 6.37 -32.97 9.68
C THR A 264 6.36 -32.70 8.16
N PRO A 265 7.50 -32.47 7.53
CA PRO A 265 7.57 -31.97 6.17
C PRO A 265 7.10 -32.99 5.13
N PRO A 266 6.30 -32.61 4.14
CA PRO A 266 6.27 -33.33 2.88
C PRO A 266 7.52 -32.94 2.04
N PRO A 267 8.02 -33.84 1.22
CA PRO A 267 9.29 -33.64 0.52
C PRO A 267 9.10 -32.82 -0.74
N ALA A 268 9.67 -31.64 -0.79
CA ALA A 268 10.23 -31.01 -1.99
C ALA A 268 10.82 -29.64 -1.62
N PRO A 269 11.92 -29.21 -2.22
CA PRO A 269 12.60 -28.00 -1.81
C PRO A 269 11.76 -26.77 -2.19
N THR A 270 11.32 -26.03 -1.18
CA THR A 270 10.88 -24.64 -1.39
C THR A 270 12.13 -23.86 -1.83
N PRO A 271 12.06 -23.09 -2.92
CA PRO A 271 13.18 -22.21 -3.25
C PRO A 271 13.42 -21.27 -2.09
N ALA A 272 14.68 -21.16 -1.68
CA ALA A 272 15.09 -20.19 -0.68
C ALA A 272 14.58 -18.79 -1.09
N PRO A 273 14.13 -17.98 -0.13
CA PRO A 273 13.76 -16.61 -0.44
C PRO A 273 14.92 -15.92 -1.14
N ASP A 274 14.63 -15.22 -2.22
CA ASP A 274 15.67 -14.57 -3.02
C ASP A 274 16.46 -13.62 -2.09
N PRO A 275 17.79 -13.81 -1.95
CA PRO A 275 18.65 -12.99 -1.11
C PRO A 275 18.50 -11.48 -1.34
N ARG A 276 17.93 -11.10 -2.43
CA ARG A 276 17.76 -9.73 -2.93
C ARG A 276 16.45 -9.08 -2.46
N LEU A 277 15.38 -9.88 -2.27
CA LEU A 277 14.19 -9.42 -1.54
C LEU A 277 14.55 -9.12 -0.09
N VAL A 278 15.40 -9.97 0.50
CA VAL A 278 15.96 -9.75 1.83
C VAL A 278 16.75 -8.46 1.87
N GLN A 279 17.65 -8.24 0.90
CA GLN A 279 18.46 -7.03 0.82
C GLN A 279 17.62 -5.77 0.59
N ALA A 280 16.54 -5.85 -0.20
CA ALA A 280 15.63 -4.74 -0.41
C ALA A 280 14.87 -4.36 0.87
N LEU A 281 14.31 -5.36 1.57
CA LEU A 281 13.65 -5.16 2.86
C LEU A 281 14.60 -4.60 3.92
N ASP A 282 15.83 -5.07 3.89
CA ASP A 282 16.90 -4.67 4.76
C ASP A 282 17.25 -3.17 4.66
N LEU A 283 17.56 -2.76 3.46
CA LEU A 283 17.87 -1.37 3.19
C LEU A 283 16.68 -0.45 3.52
N MET A 284 15.46 -0.92 3.31
CA MET A 284 14.24 -0.22 3.71
C MET A 284 14.14 -0.05 5.22
N THR A 285 14.42 -1.10 5.97
CA THR A 285 14.37 -1.08 7.45
C THR A 285 15.53 -0.27 8.04
N ALA A 286 16.73 -0.43 7.50
CA ALA A 286 17.91 0.32 7.92
C ALA A 286 17.75 1.82 7.65
N TRP A 287 17.19 2.18 6.51
CA TRP A 287 16.93 3.59 6.19
C TRP A 287 15.90 4.21 7.15
N ALA A 288 14.81 3.50 7.43
CA ALA A 288 13.78 3.96 8.38
C ALA A 288 14.37 4.19 9.78
N HIS A 289 15.33 3.34 10.19
CA HIS A 289 16.00 3.44 11.48
C HIS A 289 17.04 4.57 11.53
N ASP A 290 17.87 4.70 10.45
CA ASP A 290 18.99 5.66 10.41
C ASP A 290 18.53 7.11 10.15
N ASN A 291 17.38 7.31 9.48
CA ASN A 291 16.90 8.64 9.15
C ASN A 291 16.04 9.29 10.24
N LYS A 292 15.94 8.70 11.45
CA LYS A 292 15.16 9.25 12.57
C LYS A 292 13.98 10.04 12.03
N VAL A 293 13.06 9.36 11.36
CA VAL A 293 11.82 10.01 10.89
C VAL A 293 11.09 10.42 12.15
N SER A 294 11.40 11.66 12.55
CA SER A 294 10.82 12.34 13.71
C SER A 294 9.42 12.83 13.37
#